data_a7b9dc1fbf667428ff2ec9c80d8c2374
#
_entry.id   a7b9dc1fbf667428ff2ec9c80d8c2374
#
_cell.length_a   1.000
_cell.length_b   1.000
_cell.length_c   1.000
_cell.angle_alpha   90.00
_cell.angle_beta   90.00
_cell.angle_gamma   90.00
#
_symmetry.space_group_name_H-M   'P 1'
#
loop_
_entity.id
_entity.type
_entity.pdbx_description
1 polymer ?
#
loop_
_entity_poly.entity_id
_entity_poly.type
_entity_poly.pdbx_seq_one_letter_code
_entity_poly.pdbx_strand_id
1 'polypeptide(L)'
;QPQTMSAGGELWMQNAGFIWVPFILAATIAAWLGMNDIADARASFAEQAVIFSRKQNWLMCILYTGTFGSFIGYSAGFPLLTRLAFPEVNALNYVFLGPLVGALSRAGTGWISDRFGGGRVTFWTFAAMIAATFGVISFLGLGSFIGFFACFMALFFLTGVGNASTFQMIPVIMGREVPRLMPHLGVEERKRQIAMESGAIVAFTSAIAAYGAFFIPKAYGTSIAMTGSAVGALWGFLIFYVICVVITWVVYTRPGGLLHDIEHGRTPQGTAAQPAE
;
A
#
# COMPACT_ATOMS: atom_id res chain seq x y z
N GLN A 1 8.03 12.88 31.46
CA GLN A 1 7.93 12.23 32.77
C GLN A 1 7.97 10.71 32.55
N PRO A 2 8.67 9.93 33.40
CA PRO A 2 8.68 8.48 33.28
C PRO A 2 7.27 7.93 33.58
N GLN A 3 6.91 6.86 32.88
CA GLN A 3 5.71 6.08 33.22
C GLN A 3 6.11 5.00 34.23
N THR A 4 5.44 4.94 35.37
CA THR A 4 5.62 3.87 36.36
C THR A 4 4.94 2.60 35.85
N MET A 5 5.70 1.53 35.74
CA MET A 5 5.15 0.21 35.44
C MET A 5 4.49 -0.39 36.69
N SER A 6 3.45 -1.20 36.49
CA SER A 6 2.77 -1.95 37.56
C SER A 6 3.68 -2.91 38.34
N ALA A 7 4.89 -3.18 37.82
CA ALA A 7 5.94 -3.99 38.45
C ALA A 7 7.03 -3.16 39.15
N GLY A 8 6.84 -1.84 39.37
CA GLY A 8 7.76 -1.01 40.14
C GLY A 8 8.99 -0.48 39.42
N GLY A 9 8.98 -0.40 38.08
CA GLY A 9 10.04 0.21 37.26
C GLY A 9 9.61 1.49 36.57
N GLU A 10 10.55 2.42 36.33
CA GLU A 10 10.31 3.62 35.50
C GLU A 10 10.60 3.31 34.02
N LEU A 11 9.59 3.52 33.16
CA LEU A 11 9.74 3.39 31.70
C LEU A 11 9.84 4.78 31.07
N TRP A 12 10.96 5.04 30.41
CA TRP A 12 11.20 6.26 29.66
C TRP A 12 10.88 6.04 28.19
N MET A 13 9.60 6.17 27.83
CA MET A 13 9.14 5.89 26.45
C MET A 13 9.81 6.74 25.38
N GLN A 14 10.25 7.96 25.71
CA GLN A 14 11.02 8.82 24.81
C GLN A 14 12.33 8.20 24.36
N ASN A 15 12.93 7.30 25.15
CA ASN A 15 14.19 6.63 24.79
C ASN A 15 14.01 5.72 23.55
N ALA A 16 12.80 5.18 23.33
CA ALA A 16 12.48 4.43 22.13
C ALA A 16 12.59 5.28 20.85
N GLY A 17 12.31 6.57 20.93
CA GLY A 17 12.53 7.53 19.85
C GLY A 17 13.99 7.98 19.77
N PHE A 18 14.61 8.30 20.92
CA PHE A 18 15.98 8.83 20.95
C PHE A 18 17.03 7.85 20.42
N ILE A 19 16.82 6.53 20.52
CA ILE A 19 17.75 5.54 19.97
C ILE A 19 17.92 5.68 18.45
N TRP A 20 16.91 6.19 17.75
CA TRP A 20 16.96 6.37 16.29
C TRP A 20 17.67 7.64 15.85
N VAL A 21 17.81 8.65 16.74
CA VAL A 21 18.42 9.94 16.39
C VAL A 21 19.85 9.81 15.88
N PRO A 22 20.76 9.03 16.50
CA PRO A 22 22.11 8.83 15.97
C PRO A 22 22.12 8.17 14.58
N PHE A 23 21.23 7.20 14.35
CA PHE A 23 21.13 6.53 13.04
C PHE A 23 20.60 7.47 11.96
N ILE A 24 19.62 8.32 12.28
CA ILE A 24 19.09 9.32 11.35
C ILE A 24 20.17 10.35 11.01
N LEU A 25 20.91 10.85 12.00
CA LEU A 25 22.01 11.78 11.78
C LEU A 25 23.12 11.15 10.94
N ALA A 26 23.51 9.90 11.24
CA ALA A 26 24.51 9.19 10.45
C ALA A 26 24.05 8.99 8.99
N ALA A 27 22.80 8.60 8.78
CA ALA A 27 22.21 8.45 7.43
C ALA A 27 22.15 9.79 6.70
N THR A 28 21.81 10.89 7.40
CA THR A 28 21.78 12.24 6.81
C THR A 28 23.18 12.69 6.38
N ILE A 29 24.18 12.48 7.23
CA ILE A 29 25.59 12.82 6.92
C ILE A 29 26.08 11.95 5.74
N ALA A 30 25.80 10.65 5.77
CA ALA A 30 26.17 9.75 4.68
C ALA A 30 25.52 10.15 3.34
N ALA A 31 24.24 10.53 3.36
CA ALA A 31 23.54 11.05 2.18
C ALA A 31 24.14 12.36 1.68
N TRP A 32 24.45 13.31 2.59
CA TRP A 32 25.06 14.58 2.25
C TRP A 32 26.44 14.44 1.60
N LEU A 33 27.25 13.50 2.11
CA LEU A 33 28.61 13.30 1.62
C LEU A 33 28.72 12.36 0.42
N GLY A 34 27.79 11.40 0.29
CA GLY A 34 27.88 10.30 -0.70
C GLY A 34 26.84 10.33 -1.81
N MET A 35 25.80 11.17 -1.71
CA MET A 35 24.76 11.25 -2.75
C MET A 35 24.88 12.53 -3.56
N ASN A 36 24.71 12.42 -4.88
CA ASN A 36 24.66 13.54 -5.80
C ASN A 36 23.21 13.85 -6.20
N ASP A 37 22.91 15.13 -6.38
CA ASP A 37 21.64 15.57 -6.94
C ASP A 37 21.53 15.12 -8.40
N ILE A 38 20.41 14.47 -8.74
CA ILE A 38 20.09 14.10 -10.12
C ILE A 38 19.45 15.33 -10.78
N ALA A 39 20.19 15.99 -11.68
CA ALA A 39 19.75 17.22 -12.33
C ALA A 39 18.44 17.06 -13.11
N ASP A 40 18.26 15.91 -13.77
CA ASP A 40 17.08 15.61 -14.57
C ASP A 40 15.83 15.26 -13.76
N ALA A 41 15.97 15.02 -12.46
CA ALA A 41 14.85 14.71 -11.56
C ALA A 41 14.17 15.98 -10.99
N ARG A 42 14.66 17.17 -11.34
CA ARG A 42 14.06 18.44 -10.89
C ARG A 42 12.81 18.74 -11.70
N ALA A 43 11.65 18.64 -11.06
CA ALA A 43 10.38 19.09 -11.62
C ALA A 43 9.72 20.09 -10.66
N SER A 44 9.18 21.18 -11.20
CA SER A 44 8.43 22.14 -10.41
C SER A 44 7.11 21.56 -9.93
N PHE A 45 6.51 22.14 -8.88
CA PHE A 45 5.19 21.75 -8.43
C PHE A 45 4.14 21.86 -9.55
N ALA A 46 4.22 22.91 -10.39
CA ALA A 46 3.30 23.12 -11.50
C ALA A 46 3.40 21.99 -12.54
N GLU A 47 4.61 21.54 -12.87
CA GLU A 47 4.81 20.41 -13.77
C GLU A 47 4.28 19.10 -13.19
N GLN A 48 4.46 18.87 -11.89
CA GLN A 48 3.94 17.68 -11.21
C GLN A 48 2.42 17.73 -11.05
N ALA A 49 1.81 18.91 -10.94
CA ALA A 49 0.37 19.07 -10.76
C ALA A 49 -0.48 18.52 -11.92
N VAL A 50 0.13 18.22 -13.06
CA VAL A 50 -0.55 17.55 -14.20
C VAL A 50 -1.22 16.22 -13.79
N ILE A 51 -0.71 15.54 -12.76
CA ILE A 51 -1.28 14.28 -12.27
C ILE A 51 -2.73 14.44 -11.79
N PHE A 52 -3.13 15.61 -11.31
CA PHE A 52 -4.50 15.83 -10.85
C PHE A 52 -5.53 15.77 -11.98
N SER A 53 -5.12 16.00 -13.22
CA SER A 53 -5.94 15.81 -14.42
C SER A 53 -5.96 14.35 -14.91
N ARG A 54 -5.05 13.50 -14.39
CA ARG A 54 -4.94 12.09 -14.79
C ARG A 54 -5.96 11.23 -14.03
N LYS A 55 -6.87 10.59 -14.76
CA LYS A 55 -7.81 9.62 -14.16
C LYS A 55 -7.11 8.51 -13.39
N GLN A 56 -5.96 8.05 -13.90
CA GLN A 56 -5.19 6.97 -13.28
C GLN A 56 -4.66 7.34 -11.90
N ASN A 57 -4.32 8.61 -11.65
CA ASN A 57 -3.91 9.08 -10.33
C ASN A 57 -4.99 8.78 -9.26
N TRP A 58 -6.25 9.11 -9.55
CA TRP A 58 -7.36 8.89 -8.60
C TRP A 58 -7.69 7.42 -8.40
N LEU A 59 -7.66 6.62 -9.46
CA LEU A 59 -7.85 5.17 -9.35
C LEU A 59 -6.74 4.52 -8.53
N MET A 60 -5.49 4.94 -8.73
CA MET A 60 -4.35 4.45 -7.94
C MET A 60 -4.43 4.91 -6.48
N CYS A 61 -4.96 6.12 -6.18
CA CYS A 61 -5.25 6.53 -4.80
C CYS A 61 -6.18 5.53 -4.10
N ILE A 62 -7.24 5.07 -4.76
CA ILE A 62 -8.19 4.10 -4.20
C ILE A 62 -7.48 2.76 -3.97
N LEU A 63 -6.81 2.22 -4.99
CA LEU A 63 -6.15 0.92 -4.89
C LEU A 63 -4.99 0.93 -3.87
N TYR A 64 -4.20 2.01 -3.85
CA TYR A 64 -3.08 2.12 -2.92
C TYR A 64 -3.55 2.35 -1.47
N THR A 65 -4.68 3.01 -1.28
CA THR A 65 -5.36 3.07 0.03
C THR A 65 -5.82 1.67 0.47
N GLY A 66 -6.29 0.83 -0.46
CA GLY A 66 -6.67 -0.56 -0.18
C GLY A 66 -5.49 -1.43 0.24
N THR A 67 -4.29 -1.18 -0.25
CA THR A 67 -3.07 -1.95 0.08
C THR A 67 -2.26 -1.26 1.17
N PHE A 68 -1.59 -0.16 0.86
CA PHE A 68 -0.72 0.56 1.79
C PHE A 68 -1.50 1.24 2.92
N GLY A 69 -2.65 1.84 2.62
CA GLY A 69 -3.51 2.44 3.63
C GLY A 69 -4.00 1.40 4.64
N SER A 70 -4.38 0.21 4.17
CA SER A 70 -4.73 -0.90 5.06
C SER A 70 -3.54 -1.39 5.88
N PHE A 71 -2.34 -1.49 5.31
CA PHE A 71 -1.13 -1.86 6.04
C PHE A 71 -0.87 -0.91 7.22
N ILE A 72 -0.83 0.40 6.96
CA ILE A 72 -0.58 1.41 8.02
C ILE A 72 -1.74 1.43 9.01
N GLY A 73 -2.98 1.40 8.51
CA GLY A 73 -4.16 1.46 9.34
C GLY A 73 -4.32 0.23 10.24
N TYR A 74 -4.03 -0.96 9.74
CA TYR A 74 -3.99 -2.17 10.57
C TYR A 74 -2.85 -2.14 11.57
N SER A 75 -1.68 -1.64 11.20
CA SER A 75 -0.56 -1.47 12.13
C SER A 75 -0.94 -0.59 13.33
N ALA A 76 -1.72 0.47 13.08
CA ALA A 76 -2.22 1.35 14.14
C ALA A 76 -3.43 0.79 14.89
N GLY A 77 -4.32 0.07 14.19
CA GLY A 77 -5.61 -0.40 14.75
C GLY A 77 -5.58 -1.78 15.38
N PHE A 78 -4.65 -2.66 14.95
CA PHE A 78 -4.57 -4.03 15.44
C PHE A 78 -4.36 -4.14 16.97
N PRO A 79 -3.49 -3.33 17.60
CA PRO A 79 -3.34 -3.35 19.06
C PRO A 79 -4.64 -3.02 19.80
N LEU A 80 -5.36 -2.00 19.32
CA LEU A 80 -6.64 -1.59 19.90
C LEU A 80 -7.68 -2.71 19.77
N LEU A 81 -7.83 -3.25 18.57
CA LEU A 81 -8.80 -4.30 18.29
C LEU A 81 -8.53 -5.56 19.11
N THR A 82 -7.26 -5.97 19.21
CA THR A 82 -6.86 -7.15 20.01
C THR A 82 -7.19 -6.96 21.49
N ARG A 83 -6.87 -5.79 22.07
CA ARG A 83 -7.18 -5.49 23.48
C ARG A 83 -8.66 -5.51 23.80
N LEU A 84 -9.47 -5.03 22.87
CA LEU A 84 -10.93 -4.93 23.10
C LEU A 84 -11.65 -6.26 22.87
N ALA A 85 -11.19 -7.03 21.87
CA ALA A 85 -11.82 -8.30 21.52
C ALA A 85 -11.34 -9.49 22.37
N PHE A 86 -10.09 -9.44 22.84
CA PHE A 86 -9.42 -10.52 23.60
C PHE A 86 -8.66 -9.93 24.80
N PRO A 87 -9.38 -9.45 25.82
CA PRO A 87 -8.77 -8.77 26.97
C PRO A 87 -7.83 -9.68 27.79
N GLU A 88 -8.01 -11.00 27.71
CA GLU A 88 -7.17 -12.02 28.34
C GLU A 88 -5.81 -12.18 27.65
N VAL A 89 -5.66 -11.70 26.40
CA VAL A 89 -4.43 -11.79 25.63
C VAL A 89 -3.60 -10.52 25.82
N ASN A 90 -2.33 -10.69 26.20
CA ASN A 90 -1.41 -9.55 26.21
C ASN A 90 -1.05 -9.15 24.77
N ALA A 91 -1.82 -8.21 24.22
CA ALA A 91 -1.64 -7.72 22.84
C ALA A 91 -0.21 -7.24 22.54
N LEU A 92 0.51 -6.66 23.52
CA LEU A 92 1.86 -6.13 23.33
C LEU A 92 2.87 -7.19 22.87
N ASN A 93 2.64 -8.46 23.21
CA ASN A 93 3.52 -9.55 22.81
C ASN A 93 3.43 -9.89 21.32
N TYR A 94 2.37 -9.48 20.63
CA TYR A 94 2.06 -9.92 19.27
C TYR A 94 1.93 -8.79 18.26
N VAL A 95 1.71 -7.54 18.69
CA VAL A 95 1.35 -6.42 17.81
C VAL A 95 2.45 -6.07 16.81
N PHE A 96 3.71 -6.31 17.13
CA PHE A 96 4.83 -6.03 16.23
C PHE A 96 4.91 -7.01 15.05
N LEU A 97 4.35 -8.22 15.20
CA LEU A 97 4.41 -9.26 14.15
C LEU A 97 3.67 -8.85 12.89
N GLY A 98 2.53 -8.16 13.03
CA GLY A 98 1.76 -7.69 11.89
C GLY A 98 2.56 -6.78 10.95
N PRO A 99 3.03 -5.62 11.43
CA PRO A 99 3.88 -4.74 10.63
C PRO A 99 5.15 -5.42 10.10
N LEU A 100 5.77 -6.31 10.89
CA LEU A 100 6.95 -7.07 10.47
C LEU A 100 6.63 -7.97 9.26
N VAL A 101 5.56 -8.78 9.36
CA VAL A 101 5.12 -9.65 8.25
C VAL A 101 4.81 -8.84 7.00
N GLY A 102 4.09 -7.73 7.13
CA GLY A 102 3.75 -6.87 6.00
C GLY A 102 4.96 -6.19 5.36
N ALA A 103 5.94 -5.74 6.17
CA ALA A 103 7.18 -5.16 5.67
C ALA A 103 8.05 -6.20 4.94
N LEU A 104 8.20 -7.40 5.50
CA LEU A 104 8.96 -8.49 4.89
C LEU A 104 8.28 -8.99 3.61
N SER A 105 6.95 -9.13 3.60
CA SER A 105 6.23 -9.54 2.40
C SER A 105 6.37 -8.50 1.28
N ARG A 106 6.28 -7.20 1.59
CA ARG A 106 6.49 -6.14 0.61
C ARG A 106 7.87 -6.23 -0.04
N ALA A 107 8.93 -6.40 0.76
CA ALA A 107 10.29 -6.51 0.26
C ALA A 107 10.55 -7.81 -0.51
N GLY A 108 9.97 -8.92 -0.04
CA GLY A 108 10.25 -10.26 -0.58
C GLY A 108 9.37 -10.68 -1.76
N THR A 109 8.27 -9.98 -2.06
CA THR A 109 7.30 -10.44 -3.07
C THR A 109 7.22 -9.59 -4.33
N GLY A 110 8.07 -8.55 -4.47
CA GLY A 110 8.09 -7.70 -5.66
C GLY A 110 8.27 -8.48 -6.97
N TRP A 111 9.12 -9.51 -6.97
CA TRP A 111 9.37 -10.39 -8.11
C TRP A 111 8.10 -11.13 -8.62
N ILE A 112 7.10 -11.32 -7.75
CA ILE A 112 5.82 -11.95 -8.15
C ILE A 112 5.11 -11.03 -9.15
N SER A 113 5.08 -9.74 -8.87
CA SER A 113 4.48 -8.73 -9.74
C SER A 113 5.27 -8.57 -11.04
N ASP A 114 6.60 -8.69 -10.99
CA ASP A 114 7.45 -8.66 -12.19
C ASP A 114 7.18 -9.84 -13.12
N ARG A 115 6.89 -11.02 -12.54
CA ARG A 115 6.68 -12.25 -13.30
C ARG A 115 5.26 -12.40 -13.81
N PHE A 116 4.26 -12.05 -13.00
CA PHE A 116 2.85 -12.34 -13.28
C PHE A 116 2.04 -11.11 -13.73
N GLY A 117 2.64 -9.92 -13.63
CA GLY A 117 1.98 -8.64 -13.89
C GLY A 117 1.34 -8.03 -12.64
N GLY A 118 1.56 -6.72 -12.46
CA GLY A 118 1.10 -6.00 -11.27
C GLY A 118 -0.42 -6.00 -11.13
N GLY A 119 -1.17 -5.86 -12.24
CA GLY A 119 -2.63 -5.84 -12.21
C GLY A 119 -3.24 -7.18 -11.78
N ARG A 120 -2.72 -8.29 -12.29
CA ARG A 120 -3.16 -9.63 -11.90
C ARG A 120 -2.87 -9.92 -10.43
N VAL A 121 -1.65 -9.61 -9.98
CA VAL A 121 -1.26 -9.81 -8.58
C VAL A 121 -2.14 -8.96 -7.68
N THR A 122 -2.37 -7.69 -8.02
CA THR A 122 -3.26 -6.79 -7.27
C THR A 122 -4.69 -7.33 -7.19
N PHE A 123 -5.23 -7.84 -8.30
CA PHE A 123 -6.58 -8.43 -8.34
C PHE A 123 -6.71 -9.60 -7.35
N TRP A 124 -5.81 -10.59 -7.45
CA TRP A 124 -5.84 -11.76 -6.58
C TRP A 124 -5.52 -11.42 -5.12
N THR A 125 -4.67 -10.42 -4.89
CA THR A 125 -4.40 -9.91 -3.53
C THR A 125 -5.66 -9.36 -2.89
N PHE A 126 -6.43 -8.51 -3.57
CA PHE A 126 -7.68 -8.01 -3.03
C PHE A 126 -8.72 -9.11 -2.83
N ALA A 127 -8.82 -10.07 -3.75
CA ALA A 127 -9.70 -11.22 -3.59
C ALA A 127 -9.34 -12.05 -2.34
N ALA A 128 -8.06 -12.28 -2.10
CA ALA A 128 -7.57 -12.95 -0.89
C ALA A 128 -7.78 -12.11 0.38
N MET A 129 -7.64 -10.77 0.29
CA MET A 129 -7.93 -9.87 1.42
C MET A 129 -9.40 -9.91 1.82
N ILE A 130 -10.34 -10.04 0.87
CA ILE A 130 -11.77 -10.24 1.15
C ILE A 130 -11.95 -11.54 1.97
N ALA A 131 -11.36 -12.64 1.52
CA ALA A 131 -11.46 -13.92 2.23
C ALA A 131 -10.84 -13.86 3.62
N ALA A 132 -9.66 -13.24 3.76
CA ALA A 132 -9.00 -13.06 5.05
C ALA A 132 -9.80 -12.15 6.01
N THR A 133 -10.41 -11.07 5.50
CA THR A 133 -11.27 -10.18 6.30
C THR A 133 -12.52 -10.90 6.77
N PHE A 134 -13.13 -11.72 5.91
CA PHE A 134 -14.25 -12.57 6.29
C PHE A 134 -13.85 -13.57 7.38
N GLY A 135 -12.66 -14.16 7.27
CA GLY A 135 -12.06 -15.01 8.32
C GLY A 135 -11.90 -14.26 9.66
N VAL A 136 -11.38 -13.03 9.62
CA VAL A 136 -11.27 -12.17 10.82
C VAL A 136 -12.64 -11.97 11.47
N ILE A 137 -13.67 -11.63 10.70
CA ILE A 137 -15.04 -11.44 11.20
C ILE A 137 -15.56 -12.73 11.83
N SER A 138 -15.37 -13.87 11.17
CA SER A 138 -15.86 -15.18 11.64
C SER A 138 -15.19 -15.61 12.94
N PHE A 139 -13.86 -15.52 13.03
CA PHE A 139 -13.13 -15.90 14.24
C PHE A 139 -13.31 -14.90 15.39
N LEU A 140 -13.58 -13.64 15.08
CA LEU A 140 -13.98 -12.66 16.09
C LEU A 140 -15.32 -13.04 16.70
N GLY A 141 -16.30 -13.47 15.88
CA GLY A 141 -17.60 -13.95 16.35
C GLY A 141 -17.53 -15.26 17.14
N LEU A 142 -16.56 -16.13 16.84
CA LEU A 142 -16.32 -17.38 17.54
C LEU A 142 -15.49 -17.20 18.84
N GLY A 143 -14.97 -16.01 19.11
CA GLY A 143 -14.07 -15.75 20.24
C GLY A 143 -12.72 -16.47 20.15
N SER A 144 -12.29 -16.89 18.95
CA SER A 144 -11.05 -17.62 18.75
C SER A 144 -9.89 -16.68 18.43
N PHE A 145 -9.03 -16.42 19.40
CA PHE A 145 -7.83 -15.57 19.19
C PHE A 145 -6.89 -16.13 18.14
N ILE A 146 -6.63 -17.44 18.14
CA ILE A 146 -5.68 -18.07 17.19
C ILE A 146 -6.16 -17.88 15.75
N GLY A 147 -7.43 -18.16 15.46
CA GLY A 147 -8.01 -17.98 14.13
C GLY A 147 -8.03 -16.51 13.69
N PHE A 148 -8.45 -15.62 14.60
CA PHE A 148 -8.41 -14.18 14.40
C PHE A 148 -6.99 -13.69 14.07
N PHE A 149 -6.00 -14.09 14.87
CA PHE A 149 -4.60 -13.70 14.69
C PHE A 149 -4.04 -14.21 13.36
N ALA A 150 -4.27 -15.48 13.03
CA ALA A 150 -3.81 -16.07 11.77
C ALA A 150 -4.39 -15.33 10.54
N CYS A 151 -5.70 -15.02 10.54
CA CYS A 151 -6.32 -14.25 9.47
C CYS A 151 -5.80 -12.81 9.40
N PHE A 152 -5.50 -12.19 10.55
CA PHE A 152 -4.88 -10.85 10.57
C PHE A 152 -3.45 -10.87 10.04
N MET A 153 -2.64 -11.89 10.38
CA MET A 153 -1.30 -12.07 9.81
C MET A 153 -1.36 -12.28 8.29
N ALA A 154 -2.35 -13.05 7.80
CA ALA A 154 -2.61 -13.18 6.36
C ALA A 154 -2.96 -11.82 5.73
N LEU A 155 -3.79 -10.99 6.38
CA LEU A 155 -4.08 -9.62 5.91
C LEU A 155 -2.81 -8.77 5.82
N PHE A 156 -1.95 -8.79 6.84
CA PHE A 156 -0.69 -8.06 6.81
C PHE A 156 0.22 -8.54 5.67
N PHE A 157 0.34 -9.85 5.49
CA PHE A 157 1.09 -10.41 4.36
C PHE A 157 0.54 -9.92 3.01
N LEU A 158 -0.77 -10.04 2.82
CA LEU A 158 -1.45 -9.62 1.59
C LEU A 158 -1.35 -8.11 1.35
N THR A 159 -1.43 -7.27 2.38
CA THR A 159 -1.22 -5.83 2.22
C THR A 159 0.18 -5.50 1.76
N GLY A 160 1.20 -6.26 2.20
CA GLY A 160 2.58 -6.11 1.73
C GLY A 160 2.73 -6.50 0.25
N VAL A 161 2.19 -7.66 -0.15
CA VAL A 161 2.14 -8.10 -1.56
C VAL A 161 1.42 -7.08 -2.44
N GLY A 162 0.23 -6.64 -2.00
CA GLY A 162 -0.56 -5.64 -2.70
C GLY A 162 0.14 -4.29 -2.81
N ASN A 163 0.87 -3.89 -1.78
CA ASN A 163 1.66 -2.66 -1.81
C ASN A 163 2.77 -2.73 -2.88
N ALA A 164 3.50 -3.84 -2.96
CA ALA A 164 4.52 -4.03 -3.99
C ALA A 164 3.90 -4.01 -5.40
N SER A 165 2.77 -4.72 -5.60
CA SER A 165 2.13 -4.84 -6.92
C SER A 165 1.48 -3.53 -7.38
N THR A 166 0.78 -2.79 -6.52
CA THR A 166 0.18 -1.50 -6.88
C THR A 166 1.23 -0.44 -7.16
N PHE A 167 2.34 -0.45 -6.41
CA PHE A 167 3.46 0.45 -6.65
C PHE A 167 4.07 0.24 -8.05
N GLN A 168 4.28 -1.04 -8.43
CA GLN A 168 4.83 -1.40 -9.74
C GLN A 168 3.89 -1.06 -10.90
N MET A 169 2.57 -1.09 -10.69
CA MET A 169 1.59 -0.74 -11.74
C MET A 169 1.75 0.69 -12.23
N ILE A 170 2.15 1.64 -11.39
CA ILE A 170 2.15 3.07 -11.72
C ILE A 170 3.03 3.40 -12.92
N PRO A 171 4.33 3.05 -12.96
CA PRO A 171 5.18 3.35 -14.13
C PRO A 171 4.72 2.60 -15.39
N VAL A 172 4.17 1.39 -15.25
CA VAL A 172 3.64 0.63 -16.38
C VAL A 172 2.40 1.30 -16.99
N ILE A 173 1.51 1.82 -16.13
CA ILE A 173 0.33 2.58 -16.54
C ILE A 173 0.76 3.88 -17.23
N MET A 174 1.68 4.65 -16.66
CA MET A 174 2.17 5.90 -17.26
C MET A 174 2.91 5.65 -18.57
N GLY A 175 3.65 4.55 -18.67
CA GLY A 175 4.28 4.12 -19.93
C GLY A 175 3.30 3.93 -21.09
N ARG A 176 2.02 3.68 -20.81
CA ARG A 176 0.94 3.60 -21.82
C ARG A 176 0.14 4.87 -21.98
N GLU A 177 -0.15 5.56 -20.88
CA GLU A 177 -1.00 6.74 -20.88
C GLU A 177 -0.28 7.96 -21.51
N VAL A 178 0.97 8.22 -21.15
CA VAL A 178 1.72 9.38 -21.64
C VAL A 178 1.87 9.37 -23.19
N PRO A 179 2.25 8.25 -23.85
CA PRO A 179 2.30 8.21 -25.30
C PRO A 179 0.94 8.43 -25.99
N ARG A 180 -0.16 8.04 -25.34
CA ARG A 180 -1.51 8.23 -25.88
C ARG A 180 -1.98 9.68 -25.73
N LEU A 181 -1.67 10.31 -24.60
CA LEU A 181 -2.12 11.67 -24.29
C LEU A 181 -1.22 12.75 -24.92
N MET A 182 0.07 12.42 -25.12
CA MET A 182 1.09 13.32 -25.65
C MET A 182 1.86 12.65 -26.80
N PRO A 183 1.23 12.35 -27.94
CA PRO A 183 1.87 11.64 -29.06
C PRO A 183 2.97 12.49 -29.74
N HIS A 184 2.96 13.80 -29.55
CA HIS A 184 3.91 14.75 -30.13
C HIS A 184 5.27 14.78 -29.43
N LEU A 185 5.41 14.17 -28.24
CA LEU A 185 6.68 14.18 -27.49
C LEU A 185 7.73 13.27 -28.17
N GLY A 186 8.95 13.76 -28.24
CA GLY A 186 10.12 12.98 -28.63
C GLY A 186 10.39 11.82 -27.65
N VAL A 187 11.23 10.86 -28.05
CA VAL A 187 11.48 9.65 -27.23
C VAL A 187 12.03 9.99 -25.85
N GLU A 188 13.00 10.88 -25.76
CA GLU A 188 13.64 11.24 -24.47
C GLU A 188 12.70 12.10 -23.60
N GLU A 189 11.99 13.05 -24.19
CA GLU A 189 10.99 13.85 -23.47
C GLU A 189 9.86 12.96 -22.91
N ARG A 190 9.44 11.96 -23.66
CA ARG A 190 8.43 10.99 -23.25
C ARG A 190 8.91 10.16 -22.07
N LYS A 191 10.16 9.68 -22.09
CA LYS A 191 10.75 8.94 -20.95
C LYS A 191 10.79 9.82 -19.70
N ARG A 192 11.24 11.07 -19.85
CA ARG A 192 11.27 12.05 -18.75
C ARG A 192 9.87 12.30 -18.19
N GLN A 193 8.88 12.50 -19.07
CA GLN A 193 7.48 12.74 -18.66
C GLN A 193 6.90 11.53 -17.92
N ILE A 194 7.14 10.30 -18.41
CA ILE A 194 6.71 9.06 -17.74
C ILE A 194 7.33 8.95 -16.34
N ALA A 195 8.62 9.21 -16.22
CA ALA A 195 9.32 9.14 -14.93
C ALA A 195 8.78 10.19 -13.93
N MET A 196 8.60 11.43 -14.40
CA MET A 196 8.08 12.54 -13.60
C MET A 196 6.64 12.27 -13.11
N GLU A 197 5.72 11.93 -14.02
CA GLU A 197 4.32 11.65 -13.65
C GLU A 197 4.23 10.41 -12.76
N SER A 198 5.01 9.36 -13.03
CA SER A 198 5.04 8.17 -12.17
C SER A 198 5.51 8.51 -10.75
N GLY A 199 6.59 9.27 -10.61
CA GLY A 199 7.10 9.71 -9.31
C GLY A 199 6.09 10.58 -8.55
N ALA A 200 5.46 11.52 -9.23
CA ALA A 200 4.45 12.40 -8.65
C ALA A 200 3.19 11.60 -8.20
N ILE A 201 2.72 10.65 -9.02
CA ILE A 201 1.59 9.77 -8.65
C ILE A 201 1.94 8.91 -7.45
N VAL A 202 3.12 8.29 -7.41
CA VAL A 202 3.60 7.50 -6.27
C VAL A 202 3.60 8.34 -4.99
N ALA A 203 4.15 9.55 -5.04
CA ALA A 203 4.21 10.44 -3.88
C ALA A 203 2.81 10.83 -3.40
N PHE A 204 1.94 11.26 -4.31
CA PHE A 204 0.58 11.70 -3.98
C PHE A 204 -0.28 10.56 -3.46
N THR A 205 -0.29 9.40 -4.13
CA THR A 205 -1.07 8.23 -3.70
C THR A 205 -0.60 7.71 -2.35
N SER A 206 0.71 7.77 -2.07
CA SER A 206 1.27 7.40 -0.77
C SER A 206 0.82 8.33 0.35
N ALA A 207 0.79 9.64 0.08
CA ALA A 207 0.30 10.63 1.03
C ALA A 207 -1.19 10.40 1.37
N ILE A 208 -2.02 10.17 0.35
CA ILE A 208 -3.46 9.87 0.55
C ILE A 208 -3.63 8.55 1.33
N ALA A 209 -2.93 7.49 0.94
CA ALA A 209 -3.03 6.19 1.59
C ALA A 209 -2.56 6.21 3.06
N ALA A 210 -1.61 7.08 3.41
CA ALA A 210 -1.13 7.22 4.79
C ALA A 210 -2.24 7.62 5.79
N TYR A 211 -3.31 8.29 5.32
CA TYR A 211 -4.48 8.57 6.15
C TYR A 211 -5.21 7.30 6.64
N GLY A 212 -4.90 6.12 6.09
CA GLY A 212 -5.34 4.84 6.64
C GLY A 212 -5.00 4.68 8.12
N ALA A 213 -3.87 5.22 8.58
CA ALA A 213 -3.48 5.25 10.00
C ALA A 213 -4.48 5.96 10.90
N PHE A 214 -5.22 6.93 10.38
CA PHE A 214 -6.27 7.64 11.09
C PHE A 214 -7.64 6.97 10.91
N PHE A 215 -8.03 6.68 9.67
CA PHE A 215 -9.39 6.23 9.37
C PHE A 215 -9.69 4.83 9.89
N ILE A 216 -8.75 3.88 9.85
CA ILE A 216 -9.00 2.51 10.28
C ILE A 216 -9.19 2.40 11.80
N PRO A 217 -8.30 2.93 12.66
CA PRO A 217 -8.55 2.94 14.10
C PRO A 217 -9.82 3.70 14.48
N LYS A 218 -10.10 4.83 13.80
CA LYS A 218 -11.32 5.59 14.01
C LYS A 218 -12.57 4.79 13.63
N ALA A 219 -12.55 4.06 12.52
CA ALA A 219 -13.65 3.19 12.11
C ALA A 219 -13.92 2.10 13.14
N TYR A 220 -12.87 1.47 13.70
CA TYR A 220 -13.02 0.53 14.80
C TYR A 220 -13.65 1.18 16.01
N GLY A 221 -13.11 2.31 16.47
CA GLY A 221 -13.64 3.03 17.63
C GLY A 221 -15.09 3.45 17.44
N THR A 222 -15.46 3.98 16.27
CA THR A 222 -16.84 4.37 15.94
C THR A 222 -17.77 3.15 15.91
N SER A 223 -17.37 2.07 15.25
CA SER A 223 -18.15 0.83 15.19
C SER A 223 -18.43 0.27 16.60
N ILE A 224 -17.40 0.22 17.45
CA ILE A 224 -17.50 -0.25 18.82
C ILE A 224 -18.42 0.66 19.65
N ALA A 225 -18.28 1.97 19.52
CA ALA A 225 -19.13 2.93 20.23
C ALA A 225 -20.62 2.82 19.84
N MET A 226 -20.91 2.49 18.58
CA MET A 226 -22.28 2.40 18.06
C MET A 226 -22.93 1.03 18.26
N THR A 227 -22.15 -0.04 18.17
CA THR A 227 -22.67 -1.43 18.12
C THR A 227 -22.09 -2.37 19.17
N GLY A 228 -21.14 -1.91 19.98
CA GLY A 228 -20.38 -2.74 20.93
C GLY A 228 -19.33 -3.65 20.25
N SER A 229 -19.18 -3.60 18.92
CA SER A 229 -18.29 -4.50 18.17
C SER A 229 -17.59 -3.79 17.02
N ALA A 230 -16.38 -4.24 16.69
CA ALA A 230 -15.63 -3.77 15.51
C ALA A 230 -16.11 -4.39 14.19
N VAL A 231 -17.06 -5.33 14.22
CA VAL A 231 -17.53 -6.10 13.05
C VAL A 231 -18.09 -5.18 11.96
N GLY A 232 -18.80 -4.11 12.32
CA GLY A 232 -19.32 -3.14 11.35
C GLY A 232 -18.23 -2.46 10.52
N ALA A 233 -17.12 -2.08 11.18
CA ALA A 233 -15.97 -1.51 10.47
C ALA A 233 -15.31 -2.53 9.52
N LEU A 234 -15.17 -3.79 9.95
CA LEU A 234 -14.61 -4.87 9.12
C LEU A 234 -15.46 -5.15 7.87
N TRP A 235 -16.79 -5.10 7.99
CA TRP A 235 -17.69 -5.17 6.82
C TRP A 235 -17.48 -3.99 5.87
N GLY A 236 -17.27 -2.78 6.39
CA GLY A 236 -16.92 -1.62 5.58
C GLY A 236 -15.63 -1.82 4.80
N PHE A 237 -14.59 -2.38 5.43
CA PHE A 237 -13.33 -2.68 4.74
C PHE A 237 -13.48 -3.78 3.70
N LEU A 238 -14.27 -4.82 3.98
CA LEU A 238 -14.58 -5.88 3.03
C LEU A 238 -15.25 -5.30 1.77
N ILE A 239 -16.25 -4.46 1.93
CA ILE A 239 -16.92 -3.76 0.81
C ILE A 239 -15.92 -2.92 0.02
N PHE A 240 -15.02 -2.22 0.70
CA PHE A 240 -13.97 -1.43 0.05
C PHE A 240 -13.03 -2.30 -0.77
N TYR A 241 -12.66 -3.49 -0.30
CA TYR A 241 -11.84 -4.43 -1.08
C TYR A 241 -12.59 -4.98 -2.29
N VAL A 242 -13.89 -5.21 -2.19
CA VAL A 242 -14.73 -5.58 -3.35
C VAL A 242 -14.68 -4.47 -4.41
N ILE A 243 -14.79 -3.21 -4.01
CA ILE A 243 -14.64 -2.07 -4.92
C ILE A 243 -13.26 -2.07 -5.58
N CYS A 244 -12.19 -2.34 -4.82
CA CYS A 244 -10.83 -2.44 -5.35
C CYS A 244 -10.69 -3.60 -6.36
N VAL A 245 -11.28 -4.76 -6.10
CA VAL A 245 -11.33 -5.90 -7.05
C VAL A 245 -12.02 -5.47 -8.34
N VAL A 246 -13.19 -4.84 -8.25
CA VAL A 246 -13.97 -4.38 -9.42
C VAL A 246 -13.16 -3.37 -10.23
N ILE A 247 -12.55 -2.37 -9.59
CA ILE A 247 -11.71 -1.37 -10.28
C ILE A 247 -10.54 -2.06 -10.96
N THR A 248 -9.83 -2.95 -10.26
CA THR A 248 -8.67 -3.65 -10.82
C THR A 248 -9.06 -4.50 -12.02
N TRP A 249 -10.16 -5.22 -11.93
CA TRP A 249 -10.66 -6.05 -13.04
C TRP A 249 -11.13 -5.20 -14.22
N VAL A 250 -12.01 -4.24 -13.99
CA VAL A 250 -12.66 -3.46 -15.06
C VAL A 250 -11.67 -2.58 -15.82
N VAL A 251 -10.70 -1.97 -15.10
CA VAL A 251 -9.81 -0.99 -15.71
C VAL A 251 -8.52 -1.64 -16.22
N TYR A 252 -7.97 -2.62 -15.49
CA TYR A 252 -6.62 -3.09 -15.75
C TYR A 252 -6.53 -4.49 -16.31
N THR A 253 -7.26 -5.48 -15.77
CA THR A 253 -6.98 -6.89 -16.04
C THR A 253 -7.92 -7.58 -17.03
N ARG A 254 -9.15 -7.09 -17.23
CA ARG A 254 -10.09 -7.71 -18.18
C ARG A 254 -9.57 -7.63 -19.61
N PRO A 255 -10.06 -8.50 -20.55
CA PRO A 255 -9.78 -8.36 -21.98
C PRO A 255 -10.08 -6.92 -22.48
N GLY A 256 -9.09 -6.27 -23.09
CA GLY A 256 -9.16 -4.84 -23.45
C GLY A 256 -8.87 -3.87 -22.31
N GLY A 257 -8.56 -4.34 -21.10
CA GLY A 257 -8.08 -3.50 -20.00
C GLY A 257 -6.67 -2.97 -20.24
N LEU A 258 -6.32 -1.92 -19.50
CA LEU A 258 -5.09 -1.16 -19.75
C LEU A 258 -3.80 -1.99 -19.66
N LEU A 259 -3.75 -3.00 -18.80
CA LEU A 259 -2.58 -3.86 -18.58
C LEU A 259 -2.70 -5.25 -19.21
N HIS A 260 -3.89 -5.63 -19.71
CA HIS A 260 -4.18 -6.97 -20.16
C HIS A 260 -3.16 -7.52 -21.19
N ASP A 261 -2.84 -6.72 -22.22
CA ASP A 261 -1.97 -7.18 -23.30
C ASP A 261 -0.50 -7.34 -22.86
N ILE A 262 -0.04 -6.47 -21.93
CA ILE A 262 1.32 -6.59 -21.37
C ILE A 262 1.41 -7.87 -20.54
N GLU A 263 0.43 -8.09 -19.68
CA GLU A 263 0.43 -9.21 -18.74
C GLU A 263 0.22 -10.58 -19.42
N HIS A 264 -0.26 -10.57 -20.68
CA HIS A 264 -0.42 -11.78 -21.49
C HIS A 264 0.61 -11.94 -22.60
N GLY A 265 1.71 -11.12 -22.56
CA GLY A 265 2.80 -11.20 -23.55
C GLY A 265 2.39 -10.82 -24.96
N ARG A 266 1.27 -10.14 -25.15
CA ARG A 266 0.86 -9.58 -26.43
C ARG A 266 1.50 -8.21 -26.58
N THR A 267 2.63 -8.13 -27.27
CA THR A 267 3.21 -6.85 -27.69
C THR A 267 2.16 -6.08 -28.51
N PRO A 268 1.93 -4.77 -28.25
CA PRO A 268 1.05 -3.99 -29.10
C PRO A 268 1.59 -4.07 -30.55
N GLN A 269 0.77 -4.58 -31.47
CA GLN A 269 1.05 -4.47 -32.89
C GLN A 269 1.11 -2.97 -33.22
N GLY A 270 2.30 -2.40 -33.31
CA GLY A 270 2.49 -0.96 -33.58
C GLY A 270 3.88 -0.40 -33.31
N THR A 271 4.78 -1.19 -32.69
CA THR A 271 6.20 -0.79 -32.53
C THR A 271 7.11 -1.91 -33.06
N ALA A 272 6.86 -2.36 -34.27
CA ALA A 272 7.90 -3.01 -35.04
C ALA A 272 8.98 -1.93 -35.27
N ALA A 273 10.15 -2.13 -34.67
CA ALA A 273 11.34 -1.39 -35.02
C ALA A 273 11.48 -1.48 -36.56
N GLN A 274 11.40 -0.35 -37.24
CA GLN A 274 11.92 -0.29 -38.60
C GLN A 274 13.42 -0.65 -38.50
N PRO A 275 13.89 -1.61 -39.31
CA PRO A 275 15.31 -1.86 -39.39
C PRO A 275 15.97 -0.57 -39.86
N ALA A 276 17.01 -0.15 -39.18
CA ALA A 276 17.88 0.93 -39.63
C ALA A 276 18.52 0.49 -40.97
N GLU A 277 18.15 1.17 -42.07
CA GLU A 277 18.94 1.22 -43.27
C GLU A 277 20.05 2.27 -43.14
#